data_c621399b7f1a7d28eafec3f1f5b2e69b
#
_entry.id   c621399b7f1a7d28eafec3f1f5b2e69b
#
_cell.length_a   1.000
_cell.length_b   1.000
_cell.length_c   1.000
_cell.angle_alpha   90.00
_cell.angle_beta   90.00
_cell.angle_gamma   90.00
#
_symmetry.space_group_name_H-M   'P 1'
#
loop_
_entity.id
_entity.type
_entity.pdbx_description
1 polymer ?
#
loop_
_entity_poly.entity_id
_entity_poly.type
_entity_poly.pdbx_seq_one_letter_code
_entity_poly.pdbx_strand_id
1 'polypeptide(L)'
;MTTTNPFSFRHSRRPRCRRYLLALALLATISLSACGGGDEDGDRASGAPGASAPHPSTGPSPAPGDQDVNPSEGTPIRITFGETVIPARLHDNATARDLAAQLPLTLTFRDHNNVEKTAPLPRELSLEGAPEGHDPAAGDIGYWAPGGDLVFYYDSDAPFFNGIVRIGEFDGEMDAIERQGGDFSVTIERAE
;
A
#
# COMPACT_ATOMS: atom_id res chain seq x y z
N MET A 1 34.17 4.61 53.79
CA MET A 1 33.09 5.59 53.91
C MET A 1 32.15 5.33 52.73
N THR A 2 31.03 4.77 53.07
CA THR A 2 29.97 4.26 52.21
C THR A 2 29.01 5.37 51.87
N THR A 3 28.69 5.54 50.59
CA THR A 3 27.52 6.36 50.24
C THR A 3 26.75 5.68 49.08
N THR A 4 25.73 4.98 49.49
CA THR A 4 24.70 4.35 48.70
C THR A 4 23.68 5.41 48.30
N ASN A 5 23.33 5.49 47.00
CA ASN A 5 22.20 6.31 46.58
C ASN A 5 21.24 5.46 45.72
N PRO A 6 20.03 5.16 46.21
CA PRO A 6 19.03 4.41 45.47
C PRO A 6 18.02 5.39 44.85
N PHE A 7 18.12 5.70 43.59
CA PHE A 7 16.98 6.29 42.86
C PHE A 7 16.21 5.19 42.11
N SER A 8 15.17 4.70 42.79
CA SER A 8 14.11 3.88 42.25
C SER A 8 13.16 4.75 41.44
N PHE A 9 13.22 4.73 40.13
CA PHE A 9 12.17 5.29 39.29
C PHE A 9 11.04 4.27 39.12
N ARG A 10 9.95 4.49 39.84
CA ARG A 10 8.68 3.79 39.64
C ARG A 10 8.04 4.26 38.32
N HIS A 11 7.99 3.37 37.35
CA HIS A 11 7.19 3.56 36.14
C HIS A 11 5.70 3.46 36.52
N SER A 12 5.06 4.60 36.59
CA SER A 12 3.61 4.72 36.70
C SER A 12 2.97 4.49 35.33
N ARG A 13 2.45 3.27 35.13
CA ARG A 13 1.57 2.97 33.99
C ARG A 13 0.23 3.65 34.21
N ARG A 14 -0.06 4.69 33.46
CA ARG A 14 -1.40 5.32 33.43
C ARG A 14 -2.30 4.51 32.47
N PRO A 15 -3.48 4.06 32.94
CA PRO A 15 -4.44 3.41 32.04
C PRO A 15 -5.07 4.46 31.12
N ARG A 16 -5.04 4.22 29.82
CA ARG A 16 -5.77 4.99 28.83
C ARG A 16 -7.26 4.68 28.97
N CYS A 17 -8.03 5.58 29.54
CA CYS A 17 -9.49 5.56 29.55
C CYS A 17 -10.02 5.75 28.12
N ARG A 18 -10.49 4.67 27.54
CA ARG A 18 -11.33 4.63 26.33
C ARG A 18 -12.69 5.24 26.68
N ARG A 19 -12.95 6.46 26.26
CA ARG A 19 -14.30 7.05 26.31
C ARG A 19 -14.94 6.85 24.93
N TYR A 20 -15.73 5.79 24.82
CA TYR A 20 -16.74 5.65 23.78
C TYR A 20 -17.90 6.59 24.11
N LEU A 21 -18.15 7.59 23.28
CA LEU A 21 -19.38 8.34 23.25
C LEU A 21 -20.23 7.85 22.09
N LEU A 22 -21.28 7.15 22.44
CA LEU A 22 -22.46 6.84 21.61
C LEU A 22 -23.16 8.17 21.26
N ALA A 23 -23.45 8.37 19.99
CA ALA A 23 -24.46 9.31 19.52
C ALA A 23 -25.13 8.72 18.27
N LEU A 24 -26.27 8.17 18.53
CA LEU A 24 -27.65 8.39 18.07
C LEU A 24 -27.89 8.53 16.56
N ALA A 25 -28.76 7.61 16.14
CA ALA A 25 -29.47 7.48 14.90
C ALA A 25 -30.20 8.74 14.45
N LEU A 26 -30.23 8.93 13.13
CA LEU A 26 -31.36 9.59 12.44
C LEU A 26 -31.74 8.79 11.20
N LEU A 27 -32.89 8.16 11.28
CA LEU A 27 -33.66 7.57 10.19
C LEU A 27 -34.20 8.70 9.28
N ALA A 28 -33.96 8.58 7.99
CA ALA A 28 -34.76 9.30 6.99
C ALA A 28 -35.18 8.30 5.91
N THR A 29 -36.46 7.96 5.96
CA THR A 29 -37.24 7.23 4.97
C THR A 29 -37.68 8.17 3.86
N ILE A 30 -37.45 7.88 2.60
CA ILE A 30 -38.23 8.40 1.45
C ILE A 30 -38.28 7.31 0.39
N SER A 31 -39.39 6.65 0.32
CA SER A 31 -40.49 6.53 -0.66
C SER A 31 -40.16 6.14 -2.09
N LEU A 32 -40.80 5.02 -2.45
CA LEU A 32 -41.10 4.47 -3.77
C LEU A 32 -41.56 5.51 -4.79
N SER A 33 -41.19 5.26 -6.03
CA SER A 33 -42.10 5.49 -7.18
C SER A 33 -41.83 4.43 -8.24
N ALA A 34 -42.90 3.74 -8.56
CA ALA A 34 -43.05 2.69 -9.55
C ALA A 34 -43.41 3.29 -10.91
N CYS A 35 -43.43 2.42 -11.89
CA CYS A 35 -44.22 2.37 -13.11
C CYS A 35 -43.50 2.61 -14.45
N GLY A 36 -43.73 1.59 -15.28
CA GLY A 36 -44.02 1.59 -16.71
C GLY A 36 -43.00 0.71 -17.46
N GLY A 37 -43.23 -0.47 -18.01
CA GLY A 37 -44.39 -0.92 -18.80
C GLY A 37 -44.11 -0.70 -20.28
N GLY A 38 -43.83 -1.77 -21.05
CA GLY A 38 -43.70 -1.66 -22.50
C GLY A 38 -43.24 -2.99 -23.11
N ASP A 39 -44.18 -3.87 -23.34
CA ASP A 39 -44.11 -5.03 -24.24
C ASP A 39 -44.11 -4.51 -25.67
N GLU A 40 -43.36 -5.14 -26.56
CA GLU A 40 -43.75 -5.33 -27.97
C GLU A 40 -42.97 -6.49 -28.60
N ASP A 41 -43.74 -7.44 -29.07
CA ASP A 41 -43.44 -8.61 -29.91
C ASP A 41 -42.92 -8.21 -31.30
N GLY A 42 -42.05 -9.00 -31.87
CA GLY A 42 -41.62 -8.90 -33.25
C GLY A 42 -40.97 -10.14 -33.80
N ASP A 43 -41.80 -10.96 -34.33
CA ASP A 43 -41.74 -12.28 -34.96
C ASP A 43 -40.85 -12.39 -36.21
N ARG A 44 -40.29 -13.62 -36.44
CA ARG A 44 -39.92 -14.29 -37.73
C ARG A 44 -38.68 -13.86 -38.52
N ALA A 45 -37.72 -14.72 -38.75
CA ALA A 45 -37.70 -15.70 -39.85
C ALA A 45 -36.39 -16.48 -39.93
N SER A 46 -36.52 -17.79 -40.03
CA SER A 46 -35.81 -18.85 -40.76
C SER A 46 -34.61 -18.48 -41.63
N GLY A 47 -33.53 -19.28 -41.46
CA GLY A 47 -32.46 -19.41 -42.42
C GLY A 47 -31.24 -20.17 -41.91
N ALA A 48 -31.22 -21.50 -42.04
CA ALA A 48 -30.00 -22.34 -41.99
C ALA A 48 -29.65 -22.74 -43.45
N PRO A 49 -28.50 -23.41 -43.70
CA PRO A 49 -27.25 -23.62 -42.96
C PRO A 49 -26.02 -23.23 -43.81
N GLY A 50 -24.89 -23.01 -43.19
CA GLY A 50 -23.63 -22.76 -43.91
C GLY A 50 -22.38 -23.09 -43.06
N ALA A 51 -21.77 -24.22 -43.39
CA ALA A 51 -20.36 -24.59 -43.34
C ALA A 51 -19.54 -24.26 -42.07
N SER A 52 -19.19 -25.36 -41.40
CA SER A 52 -18.10 -25.47 -40.44
C SER A 52 -16.75 -25.05 -41.05
N ALA A 53 -16.13 -24.04 -40.40
CA ALA A 53 -14.70 -23.83 -40.49
C ALA A 53 -14.12 -24.04 -39.07
N PRO A 54 -12.96 -24.72 -38.91
CA PRO A 54 -12.36 -24.95 -37.62
C PRO A 54 -11.78 -23.62 -37.09
N HIS A 55 -12.31 -23.14 -35.98
CA HIS A 55 -11.71 -22.07 -35.22
C HIS A 55 -10.41 -22.59 -34.58
N PRO A 56 -9.27 -21.89 -34.67
CA PRO A 56 -8.14 -22.16 -33.79
C PRO A 56 -8.56 -21.90 -32.36
N SER A 57 -8.34 -22.92 -31.53
CA SER A 57 -8.51 -22.86 -30.07
C SER A 57 -7.63 -21.76 -29.53
N THR A 58 -8.20 -20.60 -29.31
CA THR A 58 -7.56 -19.57 -28.47
C THR A 58 -7.69 -20.09 -27.03
N GLY A 59 -6.57 -20.59 -26.51
CA GLY A 59 -6.45 -20.92 -25.10
C GLY A 59 -6.84 -19.71 -24.25
N PRO A 60 -7.33 -19.95 -23.03
CA PRO A 60 -7.66 -18.85 -22.14
C PRO A 60 -6.42 -17.97 -21.97
N SER A 61 -6.58 -16.69 -22.29
CA SER A 61 -5.63 -15.64 -21.89
C SER A 61 -5.48 -15.75 -20.38
N PRO A 62 -4.26 -15.91 -19.84
CA PRO A 62 -4.09 -15.82 -18.39
C PRO A 62 -4.64 -14.48 -17.95
N ALA A 63 -5.53 -14.52 -16.95
CA ALA A 63 -5.90 -13.36 -16.16
C ALA A 63 -4.61 -12.67 -15.70
N PRO A 64 -4.59 -11.34 -15.49
CA PRO A 64 -3.47 -10.68 -14.83
C PRO A 64 -3.34 -11.33 -13.45
N GLY A 65 -2.45 -12.33 -13.40
CA GLY A 65 -2.14 -13.05 -12.18
C GLY A 65 -1.40 -12.13 -11.26
N ASP A 66 -1.73 -12.22 -9.98
CA ASP A 66 -0.82 -11.85 -8.91
C ASP A 66 0.58 -12.29 -9.34
N GLN A 67 1.42 -11.32 -9.65
CA GLN A 67 2.83 -11.62 -9.88
C GLN A 67 3.36 -11.93 -8.48
N ASP A 68 3.47 -13.23 -8.16
CA ASP A 68 4.31 -13.72 -7.07
C ASP A 68 5.74 -13.22 -7.34
N VAL A 69 6.02 -11.99 -6.92
CA VAL A 69 7.36 -11.41 -6.97
C VAL A 69 8.21 -12.23 -6.00
N ASN A 70 9.11 -13.01 -6.56
CA ASN A 70 10.08 -13.74 -5.77
C ASN A 70 10.90 -12.73 -4.95
N PRO A 71 10.77 -12.68 -3.63
CA PRO A 71 11.45 -11.70 -2.79
C PRO A 71 12.98 -11.74 -2.88
N SER A 72 13.53 -12.80 -3.48
CA SER A 72 14.97 -12.96 -3.68
C SER A 72 15.53 -12.22 -4.91
N GLU A 73 14.68 -11.70 -5.81
CA GLU A 73 15.11 -11.13 -7.11
C GLU A 73 15.06 -9.60 -7.20
N GLY A 74 14.82 -8.92 -6.08
CA GLY A 74 14.72 -7.46 -6.05
C GLY A 74 16.06 -6.75 -5.86
N THR A 75 16.04 -5.41 -5.92
CA THR A 75 17.20 -4.56 -5.69
C THR A 75 17.39 -4.32 -4.19
N PRO A 76 18.52 -4.75 -3.57
CA PRO A 76 18.79 -4.43 -2.18
C PRO A 76 19.06 -2.94 -2.01
N ILE A 77 18.48 -2.36 -0.95
CA ILE A 77 18.64 -0.94 -0.58
C ILE A 77 18.92 -0.80 0.90
N ARG A 78 19.44 0.35 1.30
CA ARG A 78 19.57 0.80 2.69
C ARG A 78 18.74 2.05 2.91
N ILE A 79 18.05 2.07 4.02
CA ILE A 79 17.22 3.17 4.49
C ILE A 79 17.84 3.70 5.77
N THR A 80 18.33 4.95 5.75
CA THR A 80 19.09 5.55 6.85
C THR A 80 18.38 6.77 7.38
N PHE A 81 18.22 6.86 8.71
CA PHE A 81 17.72 8.05 9.41
C PHE A 81 18.41 8.18 10.77
N GLY A 82 18.97 9.36 11.06
CA GLY A 82 19.85 9.54 12.20
C GLY A 82 21.02 8.54 12.19
N GLU A 83 21.14 7.74 13.23
CA GLU A 83 22.16 6.68 13.34
C GLU A 83 21.59 5.28 12.97
N THR A 84 20.32 5.20 12.63
CA THR A 84 19.64 3.95 12.31
C THR A 84 19.77 3.63 10.82
N VAL A 85 20.16 2.39 10.52
CA VAL A 85 20.21 1.84 9.16
C VAL A 85 19.34 0.59 9.13
N ILE A 86 18.37 0.56 8.23
CA ILE A 86 17.49 -0.59 8.03
C ILE A 86 17.72 -1.11 6.61
N PRO A 87 18.06 -2.40 6.46
CA PRO A 87 18.09 -3.04 5.15
C PRO A 87 16.66 -3.23 4.63
N ALA A 88 16.53 -3.13 3.33
CA ALA A 88 15.25 -3.33 2.63
C ALA A 88 15.51 -3.82 1.21
N ARG A 89 14.45 -4.24 0.54
CA ARG A 89 14.52 -4.74 -0.83
C ARG A 89 13.41 -4.14 -1.68
N LEU A 90 13.77 -3.60 -2.84
CA LEU A 90 12.80 -3.23 -3.86
C LEU A 90 12.48 -4.45 -4.72
N HIS A 91 11.20 -4.65 -5.03
CA HIS A 91 10.73 -5.72 -5.89
C HIS A 91 11.16 -5.54 -7.35
N ASP A 92 11.04 -6.59 -8.14
CA ASP A 92 11.32 -6.52 -9.59
C ASP A 92 10.04 -6.19 -10.39
N ASN A 93 9.45 -5.01 -10.13
CA ASN A 93 8.38 -4.45 -10.98
C ASN A 93 8.81 -3.09 -11.57
N ALA A 94 8.08 -2.59 -12.56
CA ALA A 94 8.45 -1.37 -13.27
C ALA A 94 8.52 -0.14 -12.35
N THR A 95 7.60 -0.01 -11.39
CA THR A 95 7.56 1.09 -10.43
C THR A 95 8.77 1.06 -9.50
N ALA A 96 9.13 -0.12 -8.98
CA ALA A 96 10.29 -0.30 -8.11
C ALA A 96 11.61 -0.06 -8.85
N ARG A 97 11.74 -0.53 -10.09
CA ARG A 97 12.92 -0.27 -10.93
C ARG A 97 13.09 1.21 -11.22
N ASP A 98 11.99 1.94 -11.43
CA ASP A 98 12.05 3.39 -11.65
C ASP A 98 12.47 4.16 -10.38
N LEU A 99 12.02 3.75 -9.18
CA LEU A 99 12.56 4.27 -7.93
C LEU A 99 14.05 3.96 -7.79
N ALA A 100 14.46 2.72 -8.06
CA ALA A 100 15.85 2.32 -7.99
C ALA A 100 16.77 3.14 -8.91
N ALA A 101 16.25 3.60 -10.06
CA ALA A 101 16.99 4.46 -10.98
C ALA A 101 17.18 5.89 -10.48
N GLN A 102 16.38 6.34 -9.50
CA GLN A 102 16.47 7.66 -8.89
C GLN A 102 17.41 7.71 -7.67
N LEU A 103 17.80 6.55 -7.14
CA LEU A 103 18.66 6.47 -5.95
C LEU A 103 20.09 6.98 -6.24
N PRO A 104 20.76 7.67 -5.27
CA PRO A 104 20.30 7.91 -3.90
C PRO A 104 19.30 9.06 -3.79
N LEU A 105 18.38 8.97 -2.82
CA LEU A 105 17.43 10.01 -2.49
C LEU A 105 17.50 10.35 -1.00
N THR A 106 17.33 11.63 -0.68
CA THR A 106 17.08 12.10 0.68
C THR A 106 15.73 12.79 0.72
N LEU A 107 14.80 12.25 1.51
CA LEU A 107 13.42 12.69 1.59
C LEU A 107 13.04 13.05 3.02
N THR A 108 12.06 13.94 3.19
CA THR A 108 11.49 14.24 4.49
C THR A 108 10.18 13.46 4.65
N PHE A 109 10.18 12.50 5.56
CA PHE A 109 9.01 11.71 5.92
C PHE A 109 8.23 12.34 7.06
N ARG A 110 6.93 12.11 7.07
CA ARG A 110 6.00 12.47 8.14
C ARG A 110 5.07 11.31 8.45
N ASP A 111 4.55 11.30 9.66
CA ASP A 111 3.52 10.33 10.06
C ASP A 111 2.18 10.61 9.35
N HIS A 112 1.51 9.56 8.91
CA HIS A 112 0.17 9.63 8.37
C HIS A 112 -0.74 8.63 9.07
N ASN A 113 -1.76 9.13 9.76
CA ASN A 113 -2.81 8.37 10.46
C ASN A 113 -2.33 7.35 11.52
N ASN A 114 -1.07 7.38 11.95
CA ASN A 114 -0.43 6.41 12.84
C ASN A 114 -0.45 4.97 12.29
N VAL A 115 -0.32 4.81 10.98
CA VAL A 115 -0.19 3.52 10.28
C VAL A 115 0.99 3.50 9.30
N GLU A 116 1.41 4.68 8.82
CA GLU A 116 2.43 4.80 7.79
C GLU A 116 3.25 6.08 7.91
N LYS A 117 4.44 6.09 7.31
CA LYS A 117 5.24 7.30 7.07
C LYS A 117 5.26 7.59 5.58
N THR A 118 5.00 8.84 5.19
CA THR A 118 4.90 9.24 3.78
C THR A 118 5.87 10.35 3.45
N ALA A 119 6.39 10.35 2.23
CA ALA A 119 7.24 11.41 1.69
C ALA A 119 7.01 11.59 0.19
N PRO A 120 6.81 12.83 -0.30
CA PRO A 120 6.67 13.07 -1.73
C PRO A 120 7.99 12.80 -2.46
N LEU A 121 7.89 12.12 -3.60
CA LEU A 121 9.02 11.90 -4.49
C LEU A 121 9.25 13.13 -5.38
N PRO A 122 10.50 13.40 -5.76
CA PRO A 122 10.81 14.52 -6.67
C PRO A 122 10.31 14.30 -8.09
N ARG A 123 10.00 13.05 -8.47
CA ARG A 123 9.47 12.63 -9.77
C ARG A 123 8.53 11.43 -9.59
N GLU A 124 7.41 11.45 -10.30
CA GLU A 124 6.49 10.33 -10.37
C GLU A 124 7.17 9.07 -10.90
N LEU A 125 6.70 7.90 -10.42
CA LEU A 125 7.19 6.60 -10.85
C LEU A 125 6.34 6.02 -11.99
N SER A 126 6.94 5.13 -12.77
CA SER A 126 6.23 4.35 -13.79
C SER A 126 5.14 3.48 -13.17
N LEU A 127 3.97 3.46 -13.79
CA LEU A 127 2.85 2.58 -13.42
C LEU A 127 2.64 1.45 -14.44
N GLU A 128 3.65 1.15 -15.25
CA GLU A 128 3.57 0.06 -16.24
C GLU A 128 3.36 -1.28 -15.53
N GLY A 129 2.24 -1.94 -15.83
CA GLY A 129 1.87 -3.22 -15.23
C GLY A 129 1.46 -3.13 -13.74
N ALA A 130 1.28 -1.92 -13.21
CA ALA A 130 0.86 -1.76 -11.82
C ALA A 130 -0.59 -2.24 -11.62
N PRO A 131 -0.91 -2.85 -10.45
CA PRO A 131 -2.28 -3.20 -10.09
C PRO A 131 -3.12 -1.94 -9.82
N GLU A 132 -4.45 -2.09 -9.77
CA GLU A 132 -5.34 -0.97 -9.40
C GLU A 132 -5.10 -0.44 -7.98
N GLY A 133 -4.65 -1.28 -7.09
CA GLY A 133 -4.35 -0.95 -5.71
C GLY A 133 -3.75 -2.12 -4.95
N HIS A 134 -3.55 -1.94 -3.67
CA HIS A 134 -2.96 -2.93 -2.77
C HIS A 134 -3.55 -2.83 -1.37
N ASP A 135 -3.50 -3.94 -0.63
CA ASP A 135 -3.79 -4.09 0.79
C ASP A 135 -2.45 -4.15 1.56
N PRO A 136 -1.94 -3.03 2.07
CA PRO A 136 -0.60 -3.00 2.63
C PRO A 136 -0.49 -3.75 3.96
N ALA A 137 0.65 -4.40 4.17
CA ALA A 137 1.03 -4.99 5.44
C ALA A 137 2.15 -4.20 6.11
N ALA A 138 2.30 -4.38 7.43
CA ALA A 138 3.45 -3.83 8.15
C ALA A 138 4.75 -4.40 7.55
N GLY A 139 5.69 -3.52 7.25
CA GLY A 139 6.93 -3.87 6.56
C GLY A 139 6.91 -3.62 5.05
N ASP A 140 5.76 -3.33 4.45
CA ASP A 140 5.69 -2.99 3.04
C ASP A 140 6.26 -1.60 2.74
N ILE A 141 6.88 -1.48 1.58
CA ILE A 141 7.24 -0.20 0.94
C ILE A 141 6.29 -0.02 -0.23
N GLY A 142 5.50 1.05 -0.19
CA GLY A 142 4.51 1.39 -1.21
C GLY A 142 4.84 2.67 -1.97
N TYR A 143 4.22 2.80 -3.14
CA TYR A 143 4.12 4.05 -3.87
C TYR A 143 2.65 4.40 -4.02
N TRP A 144 2.21 5.52 -3.46
CA TRP A 144 0.87 6.04 -3.66
C TRP A 144 0.83 6.96 -4.88
N ALA A 145 0.40 6.41 -6.00
CA ALA A 145 0.45 7.07 -7.30
C ALA A 145 -0.34 8.39 -7.37
N PRO A 146 -1.56 8.52 -6.77
CA PRO A 146 -2.29 9.78 -6.84
C PRO A 146 -1.60 10.97 -6.18
N GLY A 147 -0.75 10.73 -5.17
CA GLY A 147 0.01 11.78 -4.48
C GLY A 147 1.48 11.85 -4.88
N GLY A 148 1.99 10.83 -5.56
CA GLY A 148 3.41 10.73 -5.87
C GLY A 148 4.27 10.45 -4.64
N ASP A 149 3.70 9.81 -3.61
CA ASP A 149 4.35 9.60 -2.32
C ASP A 149 4.98 8.22 -2.20
N LEU A 150 6.19 8.17 -1.66
CA LEU A 150 6.79 6.96 -1.12
C LEU A 150 6.24 6.71 0.27
N VAL A 151 5.83 5.47 0.56
CA VAL A 151 5.14 5.09 1.78
C VAL A 151 5.84 3.94 2.49
N PHE A 152 6.04 4.06 3.79
CA PHE A 152 6.54 3.01 4.67
C PHE A 152 5.44 2.59 5.64
N TYR A 153 4.89 1.40 5.48
CA TYR A 153 3.84 0.86 6.33
C TYR A 153 4.44 0.21 7.57
N TYR A 154 4.07 0.68 8.76
CA TYR A 154 4.54 0.11 10.03
C TYR A 154 3.41 -0.53 10.85
N ASP A 155 2.16 -0.36 10.43
CA ASP A 155 0.98 -1.02 11.00
C ASP A 155 0.24 -1.78 9.90
N SER A 156 -0.38 -2.90 10.24
CA SER A 156 -1.15 -3.75 9.33
C SER A 156 -2.63 -3.42 9.26
N ASP A 157 -3.08 -2.34 9.93
CA ASP A 157 -4.48 -1.91 9.91
C ASP A 157 -4.84 -1.03 8.70
N ALA A 158 -3.92 -0.89 7.72
CA ALA A 158 -4.18 -0.16 6.49
C ALA A 158 -5.13 -0.98 5.60
N PRO A 159 -6.32 -0.45 5.22
CA PRO A 159 -7.21 -1.16 4.30
C PRO A 159 -6.70 -1.11 2.87
N PHE A 160 -7.34 -1.87 1.98
CA PHE A 160 -7.07 -1.75 0.55
C PHE A 160 -7.28 -0.31 0.04
N PHE A 161 -6.29 0.20 -0.68
CA PHE A 161 -6.36 1.51 -1.34
C PHE A 161 -6.07 1.41 -2.83
N ASN A 162 -6.94 2.06 -3.63
CA ASN A 162 -6.66 2.26 -5.04
C ASN A 162 -5.44 3.17 -5.23
N GLY A 163 -4.59 2.83 -6.19
CA GLY A 163 -3.41 3.61 -6.52
C GLY A 163 -2.18 3.34 -5.66
N ILE A 164 -2.25 2.40 -4.71
CA ILE A 164 -1.07 1.90 -4.02
C ILE A 164 -0.42 0.81 -4.88
N VAL A 165 0.87 0.96 -5.13
CA VAL A 165 1.71 -0.06 -5.74
C VAL A 165 2.72 -0.55 -4.71
N ARG A 166 2.71 -1.83 -4.37
CA ARG A 166 3.75 -2.42 -3.52
C ARG A 166 5.05 -2.50 -4.32
N ILE A 167 6.08 -1.82 -3.86
CA ILE A 167 7.36 -1.70 -4.56
C ILE A 167 8.53 -2.31 -3.82
N GLY A 168 8.33 -2.77 -2.60
CA GLY A 168 9.38 -3.38 -1.80
C GLY A 168 8.92 -3.75 -0.41
N GLU A 169 9.89 -4.20 0.39
CA GLU A 169 9.68 -4.59 1.77
C GLU A 169 10.95 -4.34 2.60
N PHE A 170 10.78 -4.15 3.90
CA PHE A 170 11.87 -4.06 4.86
C PHE A 170 12.34 -5.45 5.28
N ASP A 171 13.66 -5.62 5.39
CA ASP A 171 14.28 -6.86 5.89
C ASP A 171 14.45 -6.84 7.42
N GLY A 172 13.53 -6.19 8.16
CA GLY A 172 13.68 -6.04 9.60
C GLY A 172 12.46 -5.44 10.29
N GLU A 173 12.61 -5.19 11.60
CA GLU A 173 11.54 -4.67 12.44
C GLU A 173 11.27 -3.18 12.15
N MET A 174 9.99 -2.81 12.10
CA MET A 174 9.52 -1.47 11.79
C MET A 174 9.50 -0.52 13.00
N ASP A 175 9.74 -1.02 14.21
CA ASP A 175 9.71 -0.26 15.47
C ASP A 175 10.52 1.05 15.43
N ALA A 176 11.65 1.05 14.72
CA ALA A 176 12.50 2.22 14.62
C ALA A 176 11.84 3.33 13.77
N ILE A 177 11.08 2.96 12.75
CA ILE A 177 10.32 3.86 11.88
C ILE A 177 9.06 4.34 12.61
N GLU A 178 8.30 3.43 13.23
CA GLU A 178 7.12 3.76 14.01
C GLU A 178 7.41 4.84 15.07
N ARG A 179 8.53 4.69 15.81
CA ARG A 179 8.93 5.63 16.87
C ARG A 179 9.34 7.02 16.38
N GLN A 180 9.55 7.23 15.08
CA GLN A 180 9.87 8.56 14.57
C GLN A 180 8.62 9.46 14.70
N GLY A 181 8.77 10.52 15.49
CA GLY A 181 7.74 11.56 15.64
C GLY A 181 8.08 12.80 14.80
N GLY A 182 7.04 13.49 14.33
CA GLY A 182 7.22 14.67 13.49
C GLY A 182 7.86 14.39 12.14
N ASP A 183 8.40 15.42 11.52
CA ASP A 183 9.12 15.30 10.26
C ASP A 183 10.55 14.82 10.51
N PHE A 184 11.03 13.85 9.72
CA PHE A 184 12.38 13.32 9.83
C PHE A 184 12.98 13.03 8.45
N SER A 185 14.30 13.22 8.34
CA SER A 185 15.03 13.01 7.08
C SER A 185 15.43 11.55 6.94
N VAL A 186 15.20 10.99 5.76
CA VAL A 186 15.56 9.60 5.40
C VAL A 186 16.40 9.63 4.14
N THR A 187 17.54 8.96 4.15
CA THR A 187 18.34 8.68 2.97
C THR A 187 18.12 7.24 2.52
N ILE A 188 17.82 7.07 1.24
CA ILE A 188 17.60 5.77 0.61
C ILE A 188 18.67 5.60 -0.47
N GLU A 189 19.41 4.51 -0.41
CA GLU A 189 20.48 4.21 -1.35
C GLU A 189 20.55 2.71 -1.68
N ARG A 190 21.16 2.37 -2.82
CA ARG A 190 21.43 0.96 -3.14
C ARG A 190 22.40 0.38 -2.13
N ALA A 191 22.12 -0.83 -1.66
CA ALA A 191 23.09 -1.62 -0.91
C ALA A 191 24.10 -2.22 -1.92
N GLU A 192 25.39 -2.15 -1.58
CA GLU A 192 26.46 -2.81 -2.33
C GLU A 192 26.51 -4.30 -2.03
#